data_2ea7adcc0c61710d55bc9ded432d3f6f
#
_entry.id   2ea7adcc0c61710d55bc9ded432d3f6f
#
_cell.length_a   1.000
_cell.length_b   1.000
_cell.length_c   1.000
_cell.angle_alpha   90.00
_cell.angle_beta   90.00
_cell.angle_gamma   90.00
#
_symmetry.space_group_name_H-M   'P 1'
#
loop_
_entity.id
_entity.type
_entity.pdbx_description
1 polymer ?
#
loop_
_entity_poly.entity_id
_entity_poly.type
_entity_poly.pdbx_seq_one_letter_code
_entity_poly.pdbx_strand_id
1 'polypeptide(L)'
;MLKLGSHTLQVPVVLAPMAGVTNAPFRSLCRQFGPGLVYVNEMVMATGLVRFSPKSQRLITFSPDEDLRSVQLYGSDPEIMGKAVSQLVANNAVDHIDLNFGCPAAKVTRKGGGAAVPLKKNLLRAIIRAAVSEGKKGGIPVTCKFRMGITDDLLTYLHTAEIAGEEGVAWVALHARTVEQHYAGQARWPAIATLKSHFPDLQVLGNGDIWDAHDAVKMMEQTGCDGVVVGRGCLGRPWLFRDLVDVFAGRDIQPTPLLGDVVDVMLQHARMLDAHATTALPGENIRGAKEFRKHAGWYLTGYPVGGEVRRRASNCSTVQELEELFEDVDRSIAIVEGGERFTRGHTNGPIKVALPPGYLESLDDMVVPDDNNEMQLSGG
;
A
#
# COMPACT_ATOMS: atom_id res chain seq x y z
N MET A 1 -16.04 -8.37 12.86
CA MET A 1 -16.15 -8.24 11.40
C MET A 1 -15.82 -6.80 11.01
N LEU A 2 -14.91 -6.60 10.08
CA LEU A 2 -14.48 -5.28 9.62
C LEU A 2 -15.52 -4.68 8.65
N LYS A 3 -15.91 -3.40 8.87
CA LYS A 3 -16.91 -2.72 8.05
C LYS A 3 -16.26 -1.64 7.18
N LEU A 4 -16.68 -1.56 5.92
CA LEU A 4 -16.25 -0.53 4.97
C LEU A 4 -17.50 0.01 4.23
N GLY A 5 -18.10 1.07 4.76
CA GLY A 5 -19.39 1.56 4.29
C GLY A 5 -20.47 0.48 4.39
N SER A 6 -21.08 0.13 3.26
CA SER A 6 -22.07 -0.97 3.18
C SER A 6 -21.44 -2.38 3.12
N HIS A 7 -20.13 -2.47 2.90
CA HIS A 7 -19.43 -3.75 2.81
C HIS A 7 -19.04 -4.28 4.18
N THR A 8 -19.25 -5.57 4.40
CA THR A 8 -18.76 -6.30 5.58
C THR A 8 -17.72 -7.31 5.12
N LEU A 9 -16.48 -7.10 5.55
CA LEU A 9 -15.36 -7.97 5.19
C LEU A 9 -15.31 -9.15 6.16
N GLN A 10 -15.41 -10.36 5.60
CA GLN A 10 -15.33 -11.60 6.38
C GLN A 10 -13.90 -11.84 6.88
N VAL A 11 -12.93 -11.50 6.06
CA VAL A 11 -11.50 -11.59 6.38
C VAL A 11 -10.97 -10.16 6.51
N PRO A 12 -10.50 -9.75 7.71
CA PRO A 12 -10.15 -8.36 8.00
C PRO A 12 -8.74 -8.01 7.52
N VAL A 13 -8.47 -8.24 6.24
CA VAL A 13 -7.16 -8.06 5.62
C VAL A 13 -7.23 -7.09 4.45
N VAL A 14 -6.26 -6.17 4.41
CA VAL A 14 -6.10 -5.16 3.35
C VAL A 14 -4.70 -5.24 2.76
N LEU A 15 -4.57 -5.25 1.42
CA LEU A 15 -3.28 -5.04 0.76
C LEU A 15 -2.86 -3.57 0.92
N ALA A 16 -1.68 -3.35 1.48
CA ALA A 16 -1.11 -2.01 1.60
C ALA A 16 -0.84 -1.39 0.22
N PRO A 17 -1.15 -0.11 0.02
CA PRO A 17 -0.71 0.63 -1.16
C PRO A 17 0.82 0.74 -1.17
N MET A 18 1.46 0.28 -2.24
CA MET A 18 2.91 0.29 -2.43
C MET A 18 3.25 0.85 -3.80
N ALA A 19 3.85 2.05 -3.84
CA ALA A 19 4.22 2.73 -5.08
C ALA A 19 5.13 1.87 -5.98
N GLY A 20 4.76 1.75 -7.24
CA GLY A 20 5.44 0.91 -8.22
C GLY A 20 5.19 -0.60 -8.03
N VAL A 21 4.33 -1.03 -7.12
CA VAL A 21 4.08 -2.46 -6.83
C VAL A 21 2.61 -2.82 -6.98
N THR A 22 1.71 -2.09 -6.29
CA THR A 22 0.28 -2.43 -6.26
C THR A 22 -0.50 -1.89 -7.45
N ASN A 23 0.10 -2.03 -8.65
CA ASN A 23 -0.57 -1.79 -9.93
C ASN A 23 -1.67 -2.84 -10.19
N ALA A 24 -2.48 -2.64 -11.22
CA ALA A 24 -3.58 -3.54 -11.53
C ALA A 24 -3.14 -5.01 -11.72
N PRO A 25 -2.03 -5.33 -12.46
CA PRO A 25 -1.53 -6.70 -12.57
C PRO A 25 -1.23 -7.37 -11.23
N PHE A 26 -0.53 -6.68 -10.32
CA PHE A 26 -0.18 -7.26 -9.02
C PHE A 26 -1.42 -7.46 -8.13
N ARG A 27 -2.34 -6.49 -8.10
CA ARG A 27 -3.60 -6.65 -7.37
C ARG A 27 -4.44 -7.80 -7.91
N SER A 28 -4.56 -7.90 -9.24
CA SER A 28 -5.28 -9.01 -9.89
C SER A 28 -4.67 -10.37 -9.54
N LEU A 29 -3.34 -10.46 -9.56
CA LEU A 29 -2.62 -11.67 -9.15
C LEU A 29 -2.89 -12.02 -7.67
N CYS A 30 -2.82 -11.04 -6.75
CA CYS A 30 -3.10 -11.26 -5.33
C CYS A 30 -4.55 -11.71 -5.09
N ARG A 31 -5.53 -11.14 -5.82
CA ARG A 31 -6.95 -11.51 -5.71
C ARG A 31 -7.24 -12.95 -6.15
N GLN A 32 -6.49 -13.50 -7.10
CA GLN A 32 -6.63 -14.91 -7.48
C GLN A 32 -6.36 -15.85 -6.31
N PHE A 33 -5.47 -15.45 -5.40
CA PHE A 33 -5.17 -16.21 -4.19
C PHE A 33 -6.11 -15.89 -3.03
N GLY A 34 -6.52 -14.64 -2.86
CA GLY A 34 -7.36 -14.19 -1.76
C GLY A 34 -8.56 -13.37 -2.22
N PRO A 35 -9.60 -13.97 -2.81
CA PRO A 35 -10.79 -13.22 -3.22
C PRO A 35 -11.53 -12.62 -2.00
N GLY A 36 -12.24 -11.51 -2.23
CA GLY A 36 -13.08 -10.87 -1.20
C GLY A 36 -12.33 -10.02 -0.17
N LEU A 37 -11.04 -9.74 -0.37
CA LEU A 37 -10.25 -8.84 0.44
C LEU A 37 -10.20 -7.43 -0.19
N VAL A 38 -9.68 -6.45 0.56
CA VAL A 38 -9.47 -5.10 0.03
C VAL A 38 -8.05 -4.95 -0.54
N TYR A 39 -7.97 -4.59 -1.81
CA TYR A 39 -6.71 -4.42 -2.53
C TYR A 39 -6.54 -2.95 -2.93
N VAL A 40 -5.83 -2.17 -2.10
CA VAL A 40 -5.63 -0.75 -2.35
C VAL A 40 -4.58 -0.55 -3.45
N ASN A 41 -4.88 0.32 -4.42
CA ASN A 41 -3.94 0.66 -5.49
C ASN A 41 -2.73 1.47 -4.98
N GLU A 42 -1.82 1.80 -5.89
CA GLU A 42 -0.74 2.75 -5.62
C GLU A 42 -1.29 4.13 -5.29
N MET A 43 -0.54 4.92 -4.49
CA MET A 43 -0.96 6.26 -4.14
C MET A 43 -1.04 7.18 -5.36
N VAL A 44 -2.17 7.87 -5.50
CA VAL A 44 -2.48 8.79 -6.60
C VAL A 44 -2.46 10.23 -6.10
N MET A 45 -1.76 11.11 -6.82
CA MET A 45 -1.72 12.53 -6.48
C MET A 45 -3.07 13.18 -6.79
N ALA A 46 -3.71 13.80 -5.80
CA ALA A 46 -4.99 14.50 -5.96
C ALA A 46 -4.92 15.58 -7.05
N THR A 47 -3.88 16.41 -7.06
CA THR A 47 -3.64 17.41 -8.09
C THR A 47 -3.55 16.80 -9.50
N GLY A 48 -2.89 15.64 -9.62
CA GLY A 48 -2.79 14.93 -10.89
C GLY A 48 -4.12 14.44 -11.41
N LEU A 49 -5.02 13.99 -10.53
CA LEU A 49 -6.39 13.60 -10.89
C LEU A 49 -7.20 14.80 -11.38
N VAL A 50 -7.20 15.88 -10.60
CA VAL A 50 -7.95 17.11 -10.93
C VAL A 50 -7.50 17.70 -12.26
N ARG A 51 -6.21 17.59 -12.58
CA ARG A 51 -5.63 18.06 -13.85
C ARG A 51 -5.64 17.03 -14.98
N PHE A 52 -6.29 15.88 -14.77
CA PHE A 52 -6.37 14.79 -15.76
C PHE A 52 -5.02 14.31 -16.29
N SER A 53 -3.99 14.26 -15.43
CA SER A 53 -2.68 13.75 -15.86
C SER A 53 -2.79 12.29 -16.31
N PRO A 54 -2.19 11.89 -17.44
CA PRO A 54 -2.27 10.50 -17.95
C PRO A 54 -1.88 9.46 -16.89
N LYS A 55 -0.81 9.72 -16.15
CA LYS A 55 -0.35 8.82 -15.07
C LYS A 55 -1.41 8.65 -13.98
N SER A 56 -2.04 9.74 -13.51
CA SER A 56 -3.05 9.65 -12.45
C SER A 56 -4.32 8.96 -12.94
N GLN A 57 -4.74 9.21 -14.19
CA GLN A 57 -5.89 8.55 -14.81
C GLN A 57 -5.67 7.03 -14.90
N ARG A 58 -4.47 6.61 -15.31
CA ARG A 58 -4.12 5.20 -15.37
C ARG A 58 -4.14 4.53 -13.99
N LEU A 59 -3.62 5.19 -12.96
CA LEU A 59 -3.59 4.61 -11.60
C LEU A 59 -4.98 4.35 -11.02
N ILE A 60 -6.02 5.03 -11.50
CA ILE A 60 -7.41 4.79 -11.13
C ILE A 60 -8.13 3.83 -12.09
N THR A 61 -7.40 3.15 -12.99
CA THR A 61 -7.97 2.11 -13.83
C THR A 61 -7.96 0.79 -13.08
N PHE A 62 -9.12 0.16 -12.98
CA PHE A 62 -9.33 -1.11 -12.31
C PHE A 62 -9.65 -2.20 -13.33
N SER A 63 -9.30 -3.44 -13.00
CA SER A 63 -9.70 -4.59 -13.80
C SER A 63 -11.21 -4.82 -13.68
N PRO A 64 -11.90 -5.28 -14.75
CA PRO A 64 -13.36 -5.51 -14.70
C PRO A 64 -13.80 -6.49 -13.60
N ASP A 65 -12.90 -7.35 -13.14
CA ASP A 65 -13.10 -8.34 -12.10
C ASP A 65 -12.70 -7.84 -10.68
N GLU A 66 -12.38 -6.53 -10.52
CA GLU A 66 -12.16 -5.96 -9.17
C GLU A 66 -13.51 -5.66 -8.51
N ASP A 67 -13.90 -6.53 -7.55
CA ASP A 67 -15.16 -6.42 -6.81
C ASP A 67 -15.24 -5.13 -5.97
N LEU A 68 -14.10 -4.62 -5.50
CA LEU A 68 -13.98 -3.41 -4.71
C LEU A 68 -12.82 -2.56 -5.22
N ARG A 69 -13.17 -1.48 -5.93
CA ARG A 69 -12.22 -0.54 -6.53
C ARG A 69 -11.72 0.44 -5.46
N SER A 70 -10.55 0.17 -4.93
CA SER A 70 -9.98 0.90 -3.80
C SER A 70 -8.81 1.79 -4.25
N VAL A 71 -8.95 3.11 -4.08
CA VAL A 71 -7.94 4.09 -4.47
C VAL A 71 -7.31 4.74 -3.25
N GLN A 72 -5.97 4.89 -3.25
CA GLN A 72 -5.31 5.74 -2.28
C GLN A 72 -4.95 7.10 -2.87
N LEU A 73 -5.40 8.18 -2.23
CA LEU A 73 -5.08 9.56 -2.59
C LEU A 73 -4.04 10.17 -1.64
N TYR A 74 -3.20 11.04 -2.18
CA TYR A 74 -2.34 11.91 -1.38
C TYR A 74 -2.31 13.35 -1.93
N GLY A 75 -2.09 14.29 -1.05
CA GLY A 75 -2.00 15.72 -1.34
C GLY A 75 -1.96 16.52 -0.03
N SER A 76 -1.66 17.80 -0.13
CA SER A 76 -1.61 18.74 1.01
C SER A 76 -2.63 19.87 0.92
N ASP A 77 -3.43 19.92 -0.16
CA ASP A 77 -4.45 20.94 -0.38
C ASP A 77 -5.86 20.36 -0.17
N PRO A 78 -6.63 20.88 0.81
CA PRO A 78 -7.99 20.41 1.09
C PRO A 78 -8.97 20.63 -0.07
N GLU A 79 -8.86 21.73 -0.80
CA GLU A 79 -9.76 22.06 -1.92
C GLU A 79 -9.51 21.08 -3.09
N ILE A 80 -8.24 20.86 -3.43
CA ILE A 80 -7.83 19.90 -4.45
C ILE A 80 -8.24 18.47 -4.05
N MET A 81 -8.07 18.10 -2.77
CA MET A 81 -8.52 16.78 -2.29
C MET A 81 -10.03 16.61 -2.46
N GLY A 82 -10.82 17.59 -2.07
CA GLY A 82 -12.26 17.58 -2.26
C GLY A 82 -12.66 17.44 -3.75
N LYS A 83 -12.03 18.23 -4.64
CA LYS A 83 -12.26 18.13 -6.10
C LYS A 83 -11.91 16.76 -6.65
N ALA A 84 -10.78 16.16 -6.23
CA ALA A 84 -10.37 14.83 -6.66
C ALA A 84 -11.40 13.76 -6.26
N VAL A 85 -11.86 13.79 -5.00
CA VAL A 85 -12.90 12.88 -4.50
C VAL A 85 -14.22 13.10 -5.25
N SER A 86 -14.63 14.34 -5.44
CA SER A 86 -15.86 14.69 -6.17
C SER A 86 -15.85 14.12 -7.60
N GLN A 87 -14.72 14.22 -8.30
CA GLN A 87 -14.56 13.61 -9.63
C GLN A 87 -14.68 12.09 -9.62
N LEU A 88 -14.05 11.41 -8.63
CA LEU A 88 -14.15 9.96 -8.49
C LEU A 88 -15.59 9.50 -8.22
N VAL A 89 -16.32 10.24 -7.38
CA VAL A 89 -17.73 10.01 -7.07
C VAL A 89 -18.60 10.21 -8.31
N ALA A 90 -18.47 11.35 -8.98
CA ALA A 90 -19.27 11.69 -10.15
C ALA A 90 -19.11 10.69 -11.31
N ASN A 91 -17.92 10.13 -11.48
CA ASN A 91 -17.61 9.15 -12.51
C ASN A 91 -17.90 7.70 -12.09
N ASN A 92 -18.40 7.46 -10.88
CA ASN A 92 -18.55 6.11 -10.30
C ASN A 92 -17.27 5.27 -10.48
N ALA A 93 -16.12 5.90 -10.24
CA ALA A 93 -14.83 5.31 -10.57
C ALA A 93 -14.28 4.36 -9.49
N VAL A 94 -14.76 4.51 -8.25
CA VAL A 94 -14.23 3.80 -7.08
C VAL A 94 -15.34 3.42 -6.10
N ASP A 95 -15.07 2.44 -5.24
CA ASP A 95 -15.96 1.98 -4.16
C ASP A 95 -15.39 2.32 -2.77
N HIS A 96 -14.11 2.69 -2.72
CA HIS A 96 -13.40 3.04 -1.49
C HIS A 96 -12.27 4.03 -1.77
N ILE A 97 -12.08 5.00 -0.88
CA ILE A 97 -10.98 5.98 -0.92
C ILE A 97 -10.17 5.89 0.37
N ASP A 98 -8.87 5.68 0.24
CA ASP A 98 -7.92 5.74 1.36
C ASP A 98 -7.06 7.00 1.26
N LEU A 99 -6.82 7.69 2.39
CA LEU A 99 -5.98 8.90 2.44
C LEU A 99 -4.60 8.54 2.98
N ASN A 100 -3.56 8.96 2.23
CA ASN A 100 -2.17 8.70 2.60
C ASN A 100 -1.60 9.82 3.47
N PHE A 101 -1.39 9.50 4.74
CA PHE A 101 -0.66 10.31 5.71
C PHE A 101 0.56 9.59 6.27
N GLY A 102 1.11 8.62 5.52
CA GLY A 102 2.22 7.80 5.99
C GLY A 102 3.41 7.69 5.03
N CYS A 103 3.33 8.26 3.82
CA CYS A 103 4.44 8.18 2.86
C CYS A 103 5.68 8.89 3.38
N PRO A 104 6.84 8.18 3.55
CA PRO A 104 8.06 8.75 4.09
C PRO A 104 8.96 9.36 3.01
N ALA A 105 8.59 9.26 1.73
CA ALA A 105 9.43 9.67 0.62
C ALA A 105 9.75 11.16 0.69
N ALA A 106 11.05 11.51 0.64
CA ALA A 106 11.51 12.90 0.75
C ALA A 106 10.88 13.83 -0.31
N LYS A 107 10.59 13.31 -1.50
CA LYS A 107 9.88 14.08 -2.55
C LYS A 107 8.45 14.44 -2.18
N VAL A 108 7.83 13.74 -1.23
CA VAL A 108 6.48 14.01 -0.72
C VAL A 108 6.55 14.85 0.54
N THR A 109 7.37 14.47 1.52
CA THR A 109 7.44 15.15 2.82
C THR A 109 8.04 16.56 2.74
N ARG A 110 9.02 16.83 1.84
CA ARG A 110 9.55 18.18 1.59
C ARG A 110 8.50 19.20 1.14
N LYS A 111 7.36 18.71 0.66
CA LYS A 111 6.24 19.54 0.19
C LYS A 111 5.07 19.54 1.16
N GLY A 112 5.30 19.06 2.38
CA GLY A 112 4.27 19.00 3.41
C GLY A 112 3.23 17.90 3.19
N GLY A 113 3.44 17.00 2.23
CA GLY A 113 2.51 15.90 1.93
C GLY A 113 2.81 14.61 2.70
N GLY A 114 1.97 13.59 2.53
CA GLY A 114 2.14 12.28 3.14
C GLY A 114 2.30 12.36 4.65
N ALA A 115 3.40 11.81 5.18
CA ALA A 115 3.63 11.76 6.62
C ALA A 115 3.90 13.14 7.28
N ALA A 116 4.08 14.21 6.51
CA ALA A 116 4.23 15.57 7.06
C ALA A 116 2.86 16.20 7.41
N VAL A 117 1.78 15.85 6.72
CA VAL A 117 0.43 16.43 6.95
C VAL A 117 -0.02 16.33 8.41
N PRO A 118 0.13 15.17 9.11
CA PRO A 118 -0.30 15.05 10.50
C PRO A 118 0.37 16.00 11.50
N LEU A 119 1.48 16.63 11.16
CA LEU A 119 2.10 17.65 12.01
C LEU A 119 1.22 18.90 12.12
N LYS A 120 0.43 19.24 11.10
CA LYS A 120 -0.48 20.39 11.05
C LYS A 120 -1.92 19.92 11.25
N LYS A 121 -2.40 19.94 12.49
CA LYS A 121 -3.72 19.38 12.88
C LYS A 121 -4.88 20.01 12.10
N ASN A 122 -4.88 21.33 11.93
CA ASN A 122 -5.95 22.03 11.21
C ASN A 122 -5.94 21.68 9.72
N LEU A 123 -4.77 21.56 9.09
CA LEU A 123 -4.63 21.13 7.70
C LEU A 123 -5.08 19.68 7.52
N LEU A 124 -4.65 18.77 8.41
CA LEU A 124 -5.08 17.37 8.42
C LEU A 124 -6.61 17.26 8.47
N ARG A 125 -7.23 17.97 9.43
CA ARG A 125 -8.69 18.03 9.59
C ARG A 125 -9.39 18.51 8.33
N ALA A 126 -8.89 19.59 7.74
CA ALA A 126 -9.48 20.15 6.52
C ALA A 126 -9.43 19.19 5.34
N ILE A 127 -8.30 18.47 5.14
CA ILE A 127 -8.13 17.47 4.09
C ILE A 127 -9.10 16.29 4.30
N ILE A 128 -9.16 15.74 5.52
CA ILE A 128 -10.04 14.60 5.84
C ILE A 128 -11.50 15.01 5.66
N ARG A 129 -11.90 16.16 6.19
CA ARG A 129 -13.26 16.71 6.06
C ARG A 129 -13.67 16.86 4.60
N ALA A 130 -12.81 17.46 3.78
CA ALA A 130 -13.08 17.63 2.35
C ALA A 130 -13.32 16.27 1.66
N ALA A 131 -12.45 15.28 1.90
CA ALA A 131 -12.59 13.96 1.31
C ALA A 131 -13.85 13.23 1.80
N VAL A 132 -14.11 13.20 3.11
CA VAL A 132 -15.27 12.53 3.69
C VAL A 132 -16.58 13.18 3.26
N SER A 133 -16.64 14.53 3.21
CA SER A 133 -17.81 15.25 2.75
C SER A 133 -18.20 14.89 1.31
N GLU A 134 -17.23 14.86 0.41
CA GLU A 134 -17.47 14.50 -0.99
C GLU A 134 -17.77 13.00 -1.16
N GLY A 135 -17.05 12.13 -0.43
CA GLY A 135 -17.30 10.68 -0.44
C GLY A 135 -18.72 10.33 0.01
N LYS A 136 -19.22 10.98 1.06
CA LYS A 136 -20.60 10.78 1.56
C LYS A 136 -21.68 11.05 0.50
N LYS A 137 -21.47 11.99 -0.42
CA LYS A 137 -22.43 12.28 -1.51
C LYS A 137 -22.64 11.08 -2.44
N GLY A 138 -21.62 10.24 -2.61
CA GLY A 138 -21.70 9.02 -3.42
C GLY A 138 -21.83 7.73 -2.60
N GLY A 139 -21.95 7.82 -1.28
CA GLY A 139 -21.96 6.65 -0.40
C GLY A 139 -20.59 5.93 -0.33
N ILE A 140 -19.50 6.60 -0.75
CA ILE A 140 -18.15 6.03 -0.81
C ILE A 140 -17.45 6.22 0.54
N PRO A 141 -17.07 5.15 1.24
CA PRO A 141 -16.33 5.24 2.49
C PRO A 141 -14.92 5.79 2.27
N VAL A 142 -14.47 6.61 3.22
CA VAL A 142 -13.12 7.15 3.27
C VAL A 142 -12.39 6.57 4.46
N THR A 143 -11.12 6.22 4.29
CA THR A 143 -10.21 5.71 5.34
C THR A 143 -8.90 6.49 5.35
N CYS A 144 -8.07 6.29 6.37
CA CYS A 144 -6.77 6.92 6.47
C CYS A 144 -5.68 5.93 6.83
N LYS A 145 -4.53 6.03 6.16
CA LYS A 145 -3.33 5.26 6.53
C LYS A 145 -2.17 6.20 6.90
N PHE A 146 -1.58 6.01 8.07
CA PHE A 146 -0.53 6.85 8.60
C PHE A 146 0.57 6.06 9.32
N ARG A 147 1.64 6.75 9.73
CA ARG A 147 2.73 6.26 10.59
C ARG A 147 2.58 6.82 12.01
N MET A 148 3.42 6.34 12.93
CA MET A 148 3.42 6.79 14.33
C MET A 148 3.72 8.29 14.47
N GLY A 149 4.46 8.85 13.56
CA GLY A 149 4.93 10.23 13.52
C GLY A 149 6.21 10.36 12.72
N ILE A 150 6.89 11.49 12.85
CA ILE A 150 8.14 11.77 12.15
C ILE A 150 9.32 11.07 12.84
N THR A 151 9.50 11.37 14.13
CA THR A 151 10.51 10.78 15.04
C THR A 151 9.81 10.34 16.32
N ASP A 152 10.56 9.80 17.27
CA ASP A 152 10.03 9.42 18.57
C ASP A 152 9.61 10.65 19.41
N ASP A 153 10.22 11.81 19.17
CA ASP A 153 9.86 13.08 19.82
C ASP A 153 8.70 13.79 19.11
N LEU A 154 8.36 13.38 17.89
CA LEU A 154 7.30 13.98 17.06
C LEU A 154 6.27 12.93 16.64
N LEU A 155 5.62 12.33 17.64
CA LEU A 155 4.55 11.34 17.42
C LEU A 155 3.22 12.06 17.12
N THR A 156 2.52 11.57 16.10
CA THR A 156 1.27 12.19 15.61
C THR A 156 0.09 11.24 15.59
N TYR A 157 0.29 9.93 15.78
CA TYR A 157 -0.70 8.91 15.50
C TYR A 157 -1.99 9.01 16.33
N LEU A 158 -1.91 9.45 17.60
CA LEU A 158 -3.10 9.58 18.45
C LEU A 158 -4.01 10.71 17.96
N HIS A 159 -3.48 11.94 17.82
CA HIS A 159 -4.31 13.04 17.33
C HIS A 159 -4.74 12.86 15.87
N THR A 160 -3.96 12.12 15.05
CA THR A 160 -4.37 11.78 13.69
C THR A 160 -5.62 10.89 13.69
N ALA A 161 -5.67 9.89 14.56
CA ALA A 161 -6.83 9.01 14.69
C ALA A 161 -8.04 9.72 15.31
N GLU A 162 -7.82 10.60 16.31
CA GLU A 162 -8.85 11.44 16.89
C GLU A 162 -9.54 12.28 15.81
N ILE A 163 -8.76 13.06 15.07
CA ILE A 163 -9.28 13.89 13.98
C ILE A 163 -9.99 13.04 12.91
N ALA A 164 -9.40 11.91 12.53
CA ALA A 164 -9.98 11.02 11.54
C ALA A 164 -11.34 10.46 12.00
N GLY A 165 -11.45 10.04 13.26
CA GLY A 165 -12.69 9.57 13.86
C GLY A 165 -13.76 10.65 13.92
N GLU A 166 -13.42 11.86 14.38
CA GLU A 166 -14.33 13.02 14.45
C GLU A 166 -14.87 13.42 13.06
N GLU A 167 -14.04 13.34 12.02
CA GLU A 167 -14.46 13.66 10.64
C GLU A 167 -15.23 12.49 9.97
N GLY A 168 -15.27 11.32 10.61
CA GLY A 168 -16.12 10.19 10.20
C GLY A 168 -15.51 9.29 9.14
N VAL A 169 -14.21 9.00 9.23
CA VAL A 169 -13.58 7.94 8.42
C VAL A 169 -14.09 6.56 8.84
N ALA A 170 -14.11 5.60 7.93
CA ALA A 170 -14.59 4.26 8.20
C ALA A 170 -13.60 3.44 9.06
N TRP A 171 -12.31 3.62 8.85
CA TRP A 171 -11.24 3.08 9.68
C TRP A 171 -9.94 3.89 9.54
N VAL A 172 -9.02 3.63 10.45
CA VAL A 172 -7.64 4.10 10.37
C VAL A 172 -6.68 2.91 10.31
N ALA A 173 -5.56 3.05 9.58
CA ALA A 173 -4.51 2.04 9.52
C ALA A 173 -3.18 2.62 10.00
N LEU A 174 -2.62 2.04 11.08
CA LEU A 174 -1.35 2.49 11.67
C LEU A 174 -0.19 1.60 11.23
N HIS A 175 0.75 2.16 10.44
CA HIS A 175 2.07 1.55 10.31
C HIS A 175 2.90 1.86 11.56
N ALA A 176 3.17 0.85 12.36
CA ALA A 176 3.77 0.98 13.69
C ALA A 176 5.30 1.26 13.63
N ARG A 177 5.69 2.22 12.80
CA ARG A 177 7.03 2.80 12.65
C ARG A 177 6.94 4.30 12.49
N THR A 178 7.97 5.04 12.93
CA THR A 178 8.13 6.46 12.57
C THR A 178 8.62 6.61 11.12
N VAL A 179 8.57 7.83 10.59
CA VAL A 179 9.15 8.14 9.27
C VAL A 179 10.67 7.96 9.29
N GLU A 180 11.33 8.47 10.33
CA GLU A 180 12.77 8.33 10.54
C GLU A 180 13.21 6.86 10.58
N GLN A 181 12.49 6.02 11.32
CA GLN A 181 12.73 4.58 11.38
C GLN A 181 12.65 3.92 9.99
N HIS A 182 11.86 4.47 9.09
CA HIS A 182 11.62 4.01 7.73
C HIS A 182 11.18 2.55 7.67
N TYR A 183 12.13 1.62 7.43
CA TYR A 183 11.89 0.18 7.44
C TYR A 183 12.86 -0.58 8.36
N ALA A 184 13.76 0.12 9.06
CA ALA A 184 14.69 -0.50 9.97
C ALA A 184 14.01 -0.98 11.26
N GLY A 185 14.67 -1.91 11.93
CA GLY A 185 14.20 -2.48 13.20
C GLY A 185 12.84 -3.17 13.07
N GLN A 186 12.15 -3.29 14.19
CA GLN A 186 10.82 -3.91 14.26
C GLN A 186 9.69 -2.88 14.31
N ALA A 187 8.53 -3.22 13.78
CA ALA A 187 7.31 -2.46 13.97
C ALA A 187 6.86 -2.53 15.43
N ARG A 188 6.48 -1.40 16.01
CA ARG A 188 6.12 -1.28 17.41
C ARG A 188 4.62 -1.57 17.62
N TRP A 189 4.24 -2.84 17.60
CA TRP A 189 2.85 -3.28 17.76
C TRP A 189 2.17 -2.72 19.02
N PRO A 190 2.85 -2.49 20.16
CA PRO A 190 2.23 -1.80 21.31
C PRO A 190 1.62 -0.44 20.97
N ALA A 191 2.13 0.28 19.95
CA ALA A 191 1.51 1.53 19.51
C ALA A 191 0.12 1.33 18.87
N ILE A 192 -0.09 0.18 18.20
CA ILE A 192 -1.40 -0.20 17.67
C ILE A 192 -2.37 -0.49 18.82
N ALA A 193 -1.93 -1.24 19.85
CA ALA A 193 -2.73 -1.50 21.05
C ALA A 193 -3.09 -0.21 21.76
N THR A 194 -2.14 0.70 21.93
CA THR A 194 -2.37 2.04 22.52
C THR A 194 -3.42 2.79 21.72
N LEU A 195 -3.30 2.81 20.38
CA LEU A 195 -4.27 3.47 19.51
C LEU A 195 -5.68 2.91 19.68
N LYS A 196 -5.81 1.58 19.63
CA LYS A 196 -7.11 0.90 19.78
C LYS A 196 -7.73 1.13 21.16
N SER A 197 -6.92 1.15 22.21
CA SER A 197 -7.41 1.41 23.58
C SER A 197 -7.90 2.85 23.78
N HIS A 198 -7.29 3.83 23.10
CA HIS A 198 -7.74 5.23 23.17
C HIS A 198 -9.03 5.48 22.38
N PHE A 199 -9.24 4.72 21.29
CA PHE A 199 -10.39 4.91 20.39
C PHE A 199 -11.11 3.55 20.17
N PRO A 200 -11.79 3.01 21.21
CA PRO A 200 -12.40 1.68 21.15
C PRO A 200 -13.49 1.57 20.07
N ASP A 201 -14.19 2.65 19.77
CA ASP A 201 -15.27 2.68 18.77
C ASP A 201 -14.77 2.89 17.35
N LEU A 202 -13.55 3.37 17.16
CA LEU A 202 -12.92 3.51 15.85
C LEU A 202 -12.35 2.17 15.40
N GLN A 203 -12.62 1.77 14.16
CA GLN A 203 -11.97 0.61 13.58
C GLN A 203 -10.49 0.94 13.31
N VAL A 204 -9.58 0.15 13.88
CA VAL A 204 -8.12 0.30 13.77
C VAL A 204 -7.53 -0.91 13.07
N LEU A 205 -6.79 -0.70 12.00
CA LEU A 205 -6.03 -1.74 11.32
C LEU A 205 -4.54 -1.62 11.66
N GLY A 206 -3.94 -2.75 12.04
CA GLY A 206 -2.51 -2.82 12.34
C GLY A 206 -1.69 -3.05 11.07
N ASN A 207 -0.52 -2.42 10.97
CA ASN A 207 0.41 -2.60 9.86
C ASN A 207 1.87 -2.61 10.33
N GLY A 208 2.66 -3.52 9.80
CA GLY A 208 4.10 -3.67 10.00
C GLY A 208 4.49 -5.07 10.45
N ASP A 209 5.48 -5.64 9.77
CA ASP A 209 6.09 -6.94 10.07
C ASP A 209 5.13 -8.14 10.09
N ILE A 210 4.17 -8.13 9.18
CA ILE A 210 3.35 -9.31 8.85
C ILE A 210 4.06 -10.04 7.72
N TRP A 211 4.75 -11.12 8.04
CA TRP A 211 5.54 -11.93 7.11
C TRP A 211 4.84 -13.22 6.72
N ASP A 212 3.99 -13.74 7.57
CA ASP A 212 3.13 -14.90 7.31
C ASP A 212 1.71 -14.66 7.85
N ALA A 213 0.80 -15.58 7.60
CA ALA A 213 -0.61 -15.41 7.98
C ALA A 213 -0.82 -15.44 9.51
N HIS A 214 0.01 -16.18 10.25
CA HIS A 214 -0.06 -16.23 11.72
C HIS A 214 0.35 -14.90 12.36
N ASP A 215 1.26 -14.13 11.73
CA ASP A 215 1.60 -12.79 12.21
C ASP A 215 0.36 -11.86 12.20
N ALA A 216 -0.55 -12.02 11.24
CA ALA A 216 -1.78 -11.24 11.17
C ALA A 216 -2.72 -11.55 12.36
N VAL A 217 -2.93 -12.83 12.65
CA VAL A 217 -3.72 -13.27 13.81
C VAL A 217 -3.07 -12.78 15.10
N LYS A 218 -1.78 -13.01 15.26
CA LYS A 218 -1.00 -12.60 16.44
C LYS A 218 -1.05 -11.09 16.67
N MET A 219 -0.98 -10.29 15.59
CA MET A 219 -1.12 -8.83 15.70
C MET A 219 -2.47 -8.46 16.25
N MET A 220 -3.56 -9.04 15.74
CA MET A 220 -4.92 -8.76 16.22
C MET A 220 -5.12 -9.21 17.67
N GLU A 221 -4.63 -10.38 18.04
CA GLU A 221 -4.69 -10.89 19.43
C GLU A 221 -3.92 -10.01 20.41
N GLN A 222 -2.71 -9.57 20.05
CA GLN A 222 -1.85 -8.79 20.94
C GLN A 222 -2.26 -7.32 21.05
N THR A 223 -2.90 -6.77 20.01
CA THR A 223 -3.16 -5.33 19.95
C THR A 223 -4.65 -4.98 20.06
N GLY A 224 -5.53 -5.96 19.89
CA GLY A 224 -6.99 -5.74 19.85
C GLY A 224 -7.45 -4.99 18.60
N CYS A 225 -6.61 -4.80 17.57
CA CYS A 225 -7.01 -4.12 16.34
C CYS A 225 -8.05 -4.95 15.57
N ASP A 226 -8.85 -4.25 14.74
CA ASP A 226 -10.01 -4.84 14.06
C ASP A 226 -9.65 -5.54 12.75
N GLY A 227 -8.43 -5.35 12.27
CA GLY A 227 -7.91 -5.97 11.05
C GLY A 227 -6.45 -5.60 10.82
N VAL A 228 -5.93 -6.05 9.70
CA VAL A 228 -4.51 -5.87 9.36
C VAL A 228 -4.30 -5.36 7.94
N VAL A 229 -3.20 -4.63 7.75
CA VAL A 229 -2.73 -4.18 6.44
C VAL A 229 -1.41 -4.86 6.12
N VAL A 230 -1.37 -5.65 5.04
CA VAL A 230 -0.21 -6.44 4.62
C VAL A 230 0.57 -5.68 3.55
N GLY A 231 1.85 -5.42 3.81
CA GLY A 231 2.78 -4.76 2.88
C GLY A 231 3.84 -5.72 2.36
N ARG A 232 5.09 -5.52 2.77
CA ARG A 232 6.26 -6.24 2.26
C ARG A 232 6.19 -7.77 2.34
N GLY A 233 5.40 -8.33 3.26
CA GLY A 233 5.24 -9.78 3.40
C GLY A 233 4.69 -10.48 2.14
N CYS A 234 3.89 -9.77 1.33
CA CYS A 234 3.34 -10.34 0.09
C CYS A 234 4.24 -10.16 -1.14
N LEU A 235 5.36 -9.43 -1.03
CA LEU A 235 6.28 -9.22 -2.16
C LEU A 235 6.87 -10.55 -2.62
N GLY A 236 6.63 -10.92 -3.88
CA GLY A 236 7.02 -12.22 -4.42
C GLY A 236 6.30 -13.41 -3.81
N ARG A 237 5.21 -13.17 -3.07
CA ARG A 237 4.40 -14.19 -2.39
C ARG A 237 2.92 -13.84 -2.44
N PRO A 238 2.30 -13.72 -3.61
CA PRO A 238 0.87 -13.38 -3.71
C PRO A 238 -0.02 -14.44 -3.04
N TRP A 239 0.42 -15.69 -2.93
CA TRP A 239 -0.26 -16.76 -2.20
C TRP A 239 -0.39 -16.52 -0.69
N LEU A 240 0.33 -15.53 -0.11
CA LEU A 240 0.11 -15.12 1.27
C LEU A 240 -1.35 -14.71 1.52
N PHE A 241 -2.05 -14.19 0.51
CA PHE A 241 -3.46 -13.84 0.65
C PHE A 241 -4.37 -15.06 0.75
N ARG A 242 -4.02 -16.20 0.11
CA ARG A 242 -4.69 -17.49 0.34
C ARG A 242 -4.48 -17.93 1.79
N ASP A 243 -3.24 -17.91 2.24
CA ASP A 243 -2.89 -18.35 3.60
C ASP A 243 -3.60 -17.48 4.67
N LEU A 244 -3.75 -16.17 4.41
CA LEU A 244 -4.54 -15.27 5.26
C LEU A 244 -6.03 -15.62 5.25
N VAL A 245 -6.61 -15.89 4.10
CA VAL A 245 -8.02 -16.33 4.00
C VAL A 245 -8.21 -17.64 4.75
N ASP A 246 -7.29 -18.60 4.62
CA ASP A 246 -7.36 -19.88 5.27
C ASP A 246 -7.28 -19.76 6.80
N VAL A 247 -6.30 -19.04 7.33
CA VAL A 247 -6.13 -18.90 8.78
C VAL A 247 -7.32 -18.19 9.44
N PHE A 248 -7.86 -17.14 8.82
CA PHE A 248 -9.05 -16.45 9.34
C PHE A 248 -10.34 -17.26 9.21
N ALA A 249 -10.36 -18.24 8.31
CA ALA A 249 -11.47 -19.21 8.19
C ALA A 249 -11.27 -20.46 9.08
N GLY A 250 -10.21 -20.52 9.89
CA GLY A 250 -9.89 -21.66 10.74
C GLY A 250 -9.44 -22.90 9.95
N ARG A 251 -8.93 -22.71 8.73
CA ARG A 251 -8.36 -23.79 7.91
C ARG A 251 -6.84 -23.86 8.05
N ASP A 252 -6.29 -25.02 7.81
CA ASP A 252 -4.84 -25.20 7.77
C ASP A 252 -4.23 -24.45 6.56
N ILE A 253 -3.08 -23.82 6.80
CA ILE A 253 -2.30 -23.16 5.76
C ILE A 253 -1.69 -24.24 4.85
N GLN A 254 -1.79 -24.03 3.54
CA GLN A 254 -1.18 -24.94 2.58
C GLN A 254 0.37 -24.87 2.64
N PRO A 255 1.05 -25.96 2.29
CA PRO A 255 2.52 -25.94 2.18
C PRO A 255 3.01 -24.81 1.28
N THR A 256 4.17 -24.25 1.64
CA THR A 256 4.82 -23.25 0.80
C THR A 256 5.10 -23.83 -0.59
N PRO A 257 4.79 -23.10 -1.68
CA PRO A 257 4.97 -23.57 -3.05
C PRO A 257 6.41 -24.02 -3.33
N LEU A 258 6.57 -25.08 -4.14
CA LEU A 258 7.86 -25.43 -4.71
C LEU A 258 8.27 -24.40 -5.77
N LEU A 259 9.55 -24.37 -6.14
CA LEU A 259 10.07 -23.41 -7.11
C LEU A 259 9.30 -23.46 -8.45
N GLY A 260 8.85 -24.64 -8.88
CA GLY A 260 8.04 -24.79 -10.08
C GLY A 260 6.77 -23.96 -10.08
N ASP A 261 6.01 -24.03 -8.98
CA ASP A 261 4.79 -23.25 -8.81
C ASP A 261 5.10 -21.74 -8.74
N VAL A 262 6.21 -21.40 -8.08
CA VAL A 262 6.67 -19.99 -8.01
C VAL A 262 7.04 -19.45 -9.38
N VAL A 263 7.72 -20.25 -10.22
CA VAL A 263 8.06 -19.88 -11.59
C VAL A 263 6.80 -19.65 -12.42
N ASP A 264 5.79 -20.49 -12.29
CA ASP A 264 4.51 -20.32 -13.00
C ASP A 264 3.84 -19.00 -12.62
N VAL A 265 3.82 -18.66 -11.33
CA VAL A 265 3.32 -17.36 -10.84
C VAL A 265 4.18 -16.18 -11.33
N MET A 266 5.51 -16.35 -11.39
CA MET A 266 6.43 -15.34 -11.92
C MET A 266 6.13 -15.04 -13.40
N LEU A 267 5.99 -16.08 -14.21
CA LEU A 267 5.69 -15.96 -15.64
C LEU A 267 4.30 -15.34 -15.85
N GLN A 268 3.31 -15.76 -15.07
CA GLN A 268 1.97 -15.15 -15.10
C GLN A 268 2.05 -13.66 -14.79
N HIS A 269 2.74 -13.26 -13.72
CA HIS A 269 2.89 -11.84 -13.35
C HIS A 269 3.60 -11.04 -14.45
N ALA A 270 4.68 -11.57 -15.03
CA ALA A 270 5.40 -10.92 -16.11
C ALA A 270 4.51 -10.73 -17.36
N ARG A 271 3.72 -11.74 -17.74
CA ARG A 271 2.75 -11.65 -18.85
C ARG A 271 1.66 -10.60 -18.56
N MET A 272 1.15 -10.54 -17.33
CA MET A 272 0.16 -9.54 -16.93
C MET A 272 0.73 -8.11 -17.00
N LEU A 273 1.97 -7.90 -16.59
CA LEU A 273 2.65 -6.61 -16.71
C LEU A 273 2.87 -6.22 -18.17
N ASP A 274 3.22 -7.18 -19.02
CA ASP A 274 3.43 -6.94 -20.45
C ASP A 274 2.11 -6.58 -21.14
N ALA A 275 1.04 -7.33 -20.88
CA ALA A 275 -0.30 -7.02 -21.36
C ALA A 275 -0.78 -5.63 -20.86
N HIS A 276 -0.54 -5.31 -19.59
CA HIS A 276 -0.90 -4.02 -19.03
C HIS A 276 -0.14 -2.85 -19.70
N ALA A 277 1.08 -3.08 -20.17
CA ALA A 277 1.85 -2.07 -20.91
C ALA A 277 1.21 -1.69 -22.24
N THR A 278 0.45 -2.58 -22.88
CA THR A 278 -0.27 -2.28 -24.14
C THR A 278 -1.41 -1.28 -23.95
N THR A 279 -1.85 -1.04 -22.71
CA THR A 279 -2.88 -0.05 -22.36
C THR A 279 -2.31 1.35 -22.09
N ALA A 280 -1.01 1.56 -22.36
CA ALA A 280 -0.34 2.84 -22.13
C ALA A 280 -1.01 3.97 -22.92
N LEU A 281 -1.21 5.12 -22.22
CA LEU A 281 -1.68 6.33 -22.85
C LEU A 281 -0.51 7.07 -23.55
N PRO A 282 -0.77 7.93 -24.53
CA PRO A 282 0.28 8.74 -25.16
C PRO A 282 1.09 9.53 -24.10
N GLY A 283 2.41 9.42 -24.14
CA GLY A 283 3.32 10.08 -23.19
C GLY A 283 3.67 9.27 -21.96
N GLU A 284 3.07 8.08 -21.76
CA GLU A 284 3.46 7.15 -20.71
C GLU A 284 4.60 6.21 -21.14
N ASN A 285 5.59 6.07 -20.27
CA ASN A 285 6.68 5.12 -20.47
C ASN A 285 6.47 3.90 -19.58
N ILE A 286 5.66 2.94 -20.06
CA ILE A 286 5.44 1.68 -19.38
C ILE A 286 6.37 0.64 -19.96
N ARG A 287 7.00 -0.12 -19.08
CA ARG A 287 8.13 -0.97 -19.45
C ARG A 287 7.77 -2.43 -19.70
N GLY A 288 6.46 -2.80 -19.58
CA GLY A 288 6.00 -4.18 -19.77
C GLY A 288 6.75 -5.16 -18.86
N ALA A 289 7.23 -6.25 -19.42
CA ALA A 289 7.98 -7.28 -18.70
C ALA A 289 9.22 -6.74 -17.95
N LYS A 290 9.79 -5.60 -18.36
CA LYS A 290 10.91 -4.96 -17.62
C LYS A 290 10.52 -4.47 -16.23
N GLU A 291 9.25 -4.22 -15.97
CA GLU A 291 8.78 -3.88 -14.63
C GLU A 291 8.85 -5.07 -13.67
N PHE A 292 8.85 -6.28 -14.21
CA PHE A 292 8.98 -7.50 -13.44
C PHE A 292 10.36 -7.65 -12.75
N ARG A 293 11.42 -7.01 -13.25
CA ARG A 293 12.81 -7.14 -12.75
C ARG A 293 12.92 -6.98 -11.23
N LYS A 294 12.22 -5.99 -10.66
CA LYS A 294 12.19 -5.77 -9.21
C LYS A 294 11.49 -6.88 -8.44
N HIS A 295 10.51 -7.54 -9.06
CA HIS A 295 9.76 -8.64 -8.47
C HIS A 295 10.53 -9.96 -8.48
N ALA A 296 11.36 -10.19 -9.50
CA ALA A 296 12.12 -11.43 -9.68
C ALA A 296 12.92 -11.81 -8.42
N GLY A 297 13.65 -10.85 -7.85
CA GLY A 297 14.41 -11.06 -6.62
C GLY A 297 13.53 -11.44 -5.42
N TRP A 298 12.34 -10.84 -5.31
CA TRP A 298 11.41 -11.12 -4.23
C TRP A 298 10.79 -12.52 -4.33
N TYR A 299 10.41 -12.96 -5.52
CA TYR A 299 9.90 -14.32 -5.75
C TYR A 299 10.93 -15.39 -5.40
N LEU A 300 12.18 -15.17 -5.82
CA LEU A 300 13.25 -16.14 -5.60
C LEU A 300 13.84 -16.09 -4.19
N THR A 301 13.44 -15.14 -3.33
CA THR A 301 13.94 -15.05 -1.95
C THR A 301 13.61 -16.30 -1.17
N GLY A 302 14.65 -16.94 -0.57
CA GLY A 302 14.53 -18.19 0.17
C GLY A 302 14.68 -19.45 -0.68
N TYR A 303 14.65 -19.38 -2.01
CA TYR A 303 14.90 -20.53 -2.88
C TYR A 303 16.37 -20.60 -3.29
N PRO A 304 17.08 -21.74 -3.14
CA PRO A 304 18.52 -21.88 -3.43
C PRO A 304 18.80 -22.05 -4.93
N VAL A 305 18.41 -21.10 -5.76
CA VAL A 305 18.55 -21.12 -7.23
C VAL A 305 19.92 -20.64 -7.75
N GLY A 306 20.83 -20.22 -6.86
CA GLY A 306 22.13 -19.68 -7.23
C GLY A 306 22.09 -18.20 -7.70
N GLY A 307 23.27 -17.58 -7.70
CA GLY A 307 23.39 -16.14 -8.02
C GLY A 307 23.16 -15.81 -9.48
N GLU A 308 23.53 -16.73 -10.38
CA GLU A 308 23.38 -16.49 -11.84
C GLU A 308 21.91 -16.45 -12.27
N VAL A 309 21.09 -17.38 -11.80
CA VAL A 309 19.64 -17.39 -12.08
C VAL A 309 19.00 -16.09 -11.56
N ARG A 310 19.33 -15.68 -10.32
CA ARG A 310 18.84 -14.42 -9.74
C ARG A 310 19.22 -13.20 -10.57
N ARG A 311 20.50 -13.13 -10.97
CA ARG A 311 21.03 -12.03 -11.77
C ARG A 311 20.32 -11.97 -13.12
N ARG A 312 20.19 -13.09 -13.83
CA ARG A 312 19.50 -13.17 -15.12
C ARG A 312 18.02 -12.78 -14.98
N ALA A 313 17.28 -13.33 -14.04
CA ALA A 313 15.88 -13.02 -13.81
C ALA A 313 15.67 -11.51 -13.53
N SER A 314 16.57 -10.88 -12.75
CA SER A 314 16.50 -9.44 -12.44
C SER A 314 16.91 -8.53 -13.61
N ASN A 315 17.41 -9.09 -14.72
CA ASN A 315 17.81 -8.34 -15.91
C ASN A 315 16.95 -8.64 -17.15
N CYS A 316 16.02 -9.59 -17.10
CA CYS A 316 15.16 -9.93 -18.22
C CYS A 316 14.44 -8.71 -18.79
N SER A 317 14.26 -8.67 -20.09
CA SER A 317 13.59 -7.59 -20.81
C SER A 317 12.27 -8.04 -21.42
N THR A 318 12.10 -9.35 -21.62
CA THR A 318 10.92 -9.97 -22.22
C THR A 318 10.43 -11.14 -21.37
N VAL A 319 9.19 -11.54 -21.57
CA VAL A 319 8.62 -12.75 -20.96
C VAL A 319 9.35 -14.00 -21.49
N GLN A 320 9.69 -14.02 -22.78
CA GLN A 320 10.40 -15.13 -23.39
C GLN A 320 11.77 -15.38 -22.74
N GLU A 321 12.55 -14.31 -22.45
CA GLU A 321 13.82 -14.48 -21.73
C GLU A 321 13.66 -15.10 -20.34
N LEU A 322 12.52 -14.85 -19.67
CA LEU A 322 12.19 -15.49 -18.40
C LEU A 322 11.79 -16.94 -18.57
N GLU A 323 11.02 -17.27 -19.60
CA GLU A 323 10.62 -18.65 -19.94
C GLU A 323 11.86 -19.50 -20.22
N GLU A 324 12.73 -19.05 -21.12
CA GLU A 324 14.01 -19.71 -21.46
C GLU A 324 14.92 -19.88 -20.23
N LEU A 325 14.97 -18.86 -19.33
CA LEU A 325 15.78 -18.94 -18.12
C LEU A 325 15.35 -20.09 -17.20
N PHE A 326 14.05 -20.34 -17.12
CA PHE A 326 13.48 -21.32 -16.18
C PHE A 326 13.18 -22.69 -16.79
N GLU A 327 13.47 -22.93 -18.07
CA GLU A 327 13.29 -24.24 -18.73
C GLU A 327 14.08 -25.35 -18.04
N ASP A 328 15.34 -25.05 -17.70
CA ASP A 328 16.29 -26.04 -17.13
C ASP A 328 16.38 -25.96 -15.60
N VAL A 329 15.57 -25.13 -14.94
CA VAL A 329 15.61 -24.99 -13.48
C VAL A 329 14.87 -26.14 -12.82
N ASP A 330 15.50 -26.77 -11.81
CA ASP A 330 14.86 -27.81 -11.01
C ASP A 330 13.63 -27.27 -10.29
N ARG A 331 12.46 -27.67 -10.76
CA ARG A 331 11.15 -27.24 -10.28
C ARG A 331 10.77 -27.80 -8.90
N SER A 332 11.49 -28.86 -8.44
CA SER A 332 11.25 -29.52 -7.15
C SER A 332 11.92 -28.80 -5.96
N ILE A 333 12.72 -27.78 -6.21
CA ILE A 333 13.42 -27.02 -5.17
C ILE A 333 12.40 -26.44 -4.18
N ALA A 334 12.57 -26.79 -2.90
CA ALA A 334 11.81 -26.20 -1.82
C ALA A 334 12.50 -24.93 -1.29
N ILE A 335 11.70 -24.06 -0.67
CA ILE A 335 12.24 -22.93 0.08
C ILE A 335 13.08 -23.44 1.26
N VAL A 336 14.16 -22.73 1.62
CA VAL A 336 14.96 -23.08 2.81
C VAL A 336 14.13 -22.87 4.07
N GLU A 337 14.46 -23.58 5.14
CA GLU A 337 13.79 -23.43 6.44
C GLU A 337 13.77 -21.96 6.90
N GLY A 338 12.59 -21.47 7.24
CA GLY A 338 12.38 -20.05 7.62
C GLY A 338 12.49 -19.05 6.47
N GLY A 339 12.71 -19.49 5.24
CA GLY A 339 12.85 -18.62 4.07
C GLY A 339 11.61 -17.77 3.75
N GLU A 340 10.43 -18.18 4.20
CA GLU A 340 9.18 -17.41 4.12
C GLU A 340 9.29 -16.09 4.86
N ARG A 341 10.04 -16.07 5.98
CA ARG A 341 10.22 -14.90 6.84
C ARG A 341 11.38 -14.00 6.42
N PHE A 342 12.13 -14.37 5.40
CA PHE A 342 13.19 -13.52 4.87
C PHE A 342 12.61 -12.20 4.38
N THR A 343 13.23 -11.11 4.82
CA THR A 343 12.76 -9.77 4.50
C THR A 343 12.84 -9.50 3.00
N ARG A 344 11.76 -9.00 2.43
CA ARG A 344 11.62 -8.59 1.04
C ARG A 344 11.40 -7.08 0.95
N GLY A 345 11.82 -6.48 -0.15
CA GLY A 345 11.71 -5.04 -0.37
C GLY A 345 12.73 -4.23 0.45
N HIS A 346 12.38 -2.99 0.74
CA HIS A 346 13.27 -2.08 1.46
C HIS A 346 13.46 -2.47 2.93
N THR A 347 14.70 -2.38 3.40
CA THR A 347 15.11 -2.63 4.79
C THR A 347 15.86 -1.45 5.40
N ASN A 348 16.12 -0.41 4.60
CA ASN A 348 16.92 0.74 4.98
C ASN A 348 16.24 1.63 6.04
N GLY A 349 17.07 2.28 6.82
CA GLY A 349 16.79 3.23 7.89
C GLY A 349 17.89 3.15 8.96
N PRO A 350 17.86 4.07 9.94
CA PRO A 350 17.04 5.29 9.96
C PRO A 350 17.40 6.27 8.85
N ILE A 351 16.47 7.15 8.51
CA ILE A 351 16.65 8.20 7.48
C ILE A 351 16.47 9.59 8.08
N LYS A 352 17.17 10.59 7.52
CA LYS A 352 16.87 11.98 7.83
C LYS A 352 15.58 12.39 7.12
N VAL A 353 14.58 12.80 7.88
CA VAL A 353 13.30 13.23 7.32
C VAL A 353 13.41 14.68 6.81
N ALA A 354 13.00 14.88 5.57
CA ALA A 354 12.99 16.21 4.97
C ALA A 354 11.57 16.79 5.06
N LEU A 355 11.44 17.92 5.75
CA LEU A 355 10.22 18.73 5.85
C LEU A 355 10.43 20.06 5.10
N PRO A 356 9.34 20.79 4.77
CA PRO A 356 9.46 22.15 4.23
C PRO A 356 10.21 23.08 5.22
N PRO A 357 10.94 24.10 4.73
CA PRO A 357 11.55 25.10 5.62
C PRO A 357 10.50 25.74 6.53
N GLY A 358 10.82 25.91 7.82
CA GLY A 358 9.90 26.52 8.81
C GLY A 358 8.64 25.70 9.15
N TYR A 359 8.51 24.46 8.66
CA TYR A 359 7.27 23.68 8.78
C TYR A 359 6.85 23.40 10.23
N LEU A 360 7.80 23.33 11.15
CA LEU A 360 7.57 23.09 12.58
C LEU A 360 7.34 24.38 13.40
N GLU A 361 7.52 25.55 12.80
CA GLU A 361 7.37 26.83 13.49
C GLU A 361 5.90 27.22 13.68
N SER A 362 5.00 26.70 12.84
CA SER A 362 3.57 26.97 12.89
C SER A 362 2.79 25.68 12.61
N LEU A 363 2.48 24.93 13.67
CA LEU A 363 1.76 23.65 13.57
C LEU A 363 0.24 23.81 13.44
N ASP A 364 -0.29 24.97 13.78
CA ASP A 364 -1.73 25.27 13.74
C ASP A 364 -2.17 25.96 12.44
N ASP A 365 -1.24 26.36 11.59
CA ASP A 365 -1.60 26.99 10.31
C ASP A 365 -2.16 25.97 9.30
N MET A 366 -2.81 26.52 8.27
CA MET A 366 -3.34 25.76 7.14
C MET A 366 -2.58 26.08 5.85
N VAL A 367 -1.35 26.60 5.97
CA VAL A 367 -0.56 26.96 4.78
C VAL A 367 -0.30 25.70 3.95
N VAL A 368 -0.85 25.72 2.74
CA VAL A 368 -0.62 24.71 1.72
C VAL A 368 0.72 25.03 1.06
N PRO A 369 1.68 24.09 1.03
CA PRO A 369 2.91 24.28 0.28
C PRO A 369 2.63 24.52 -1.20
N ASP A 370 3.37 25.42 -1.85
CA ASP A 370 3.13 25.86 -3.22
C ASP A 370 3.15 24.69 -4.23
N ASP A 371 2.00 24.46 -4.88
CA ASP A 371 1.70 23.32 -5.77
C ASP A 371 2.50 23.37 -7.09
N ASN A 372 3.05 24.51 -7.48
CA ASN A 372 3.81 24.65 -8.73
C ASN A 372 5.07 23.77 -8.78
N ASN A 373 5.51 23.28 -7.63
CA ASN A 373 6.62 22.33 -7.51
C ASN A 373 6.20 20.84 -7.54
N GLU A 374 4.92 20.49 -7.42
CA GLU A 374 4.49 19.08 -7.40
C GLU A 374 4.57 18.39 -8.77
N MET A 375 4.38 19.14 -9.85
CA MET A 375 4.37 18.56 -11.22
C MET A 375 5.74 18.14 -11.76
N GLN A 376 6.84 18.69 -11.27
CA GLN A 376 8.18 18.33 -11.76
C GLN A 376 8.69 16.96 -11.29
N LEU A 377 7.97 16.27 -10.38
CA LEU A 377 8.40 15.03 -9.75
C LEU A 377 7.59 13.78 -10.14
N SER A 378 6.66 13.89 -11.08
CA SER A 378 5.95 12.72 -11.62
C SER A 378 6.75 11.91 -12.65
N GLY A 379 7.98 12.28 -12.89
CA GLY A 379 8.93 11.61 -13.80
C GLY A 379 10.06 10.93 -13.03
N GLY A 380 9.80 9.75 -12.46
CA GLY A 380 10.83 8.92 -11.84
C GLY A 380 10.30 7.53 -11.56
#